data_7b7e04a3d38ce2f28107416d183ca5e2
#
_entry.id   7b7e04a3d38ce2f28107416d183ca5e2
#
_cell.length_a   1.000
_cell.length_b   1.000
_cell.length_c   1.000
_cell.angle_alpha   90.00
_cell.angle_beta   90.00
_cell.angle_gamma   90.00
#
_symmetry.space_group_name_H-M   'P 1'
#
loop_
_entity.id
_entity.type
_entity.pdbx_description
1 polymer ?
#
loop_
_entity_poly.entity_id
_entity_poly.type
_entity_poly.pdbx_seq_one_letter_code
_entity_poly.pdbx_strand_id
1 'polypeptide(L)'
;MPARKRPTPEGTVTARQTLLDGLARDADILELVSELAPLHPRDNTFPGEVFLHLAADALDWCGASQADPLPLEGLRERFLPECTFRGRQNTKLQYAVLAAAALHGGTEPDLLDEVAWWQTDDLWQYALFTAVAYIRAAASRAGVPVCHVCQDLAQRPGHPAP
;
A
#
# COMPACT_ATOMS: atom_id res chain seq x y z
N MET A 1 -17.38 15.19 -12.10
CA MET A 1 -16.25 14.44 -11.50
C MET A 1 -15.13 14.33 -12.52
N PRO A 2 -13.93 14.79 -12.18
CA PRO A 2 -12.82 14.56 -13.07
C PRO A 2 -12.57 13.05 -13.21
N ALA A 3 -12.27 12.61 -14.41
CA ALA A 3 -11.92 11.23 -14.65
C ALA A 3 -10.65 10.87 -13.86
N ARG A 4 -10.64 9.70 -13.23
CA ARG A 4 -9.46 9.19 -12.54
C ARG A 4 -8.35 8.95 -13.56
N LYS A 5 -7.24 9.65 -13.40
CA LYS A 5 -6.06 9.40 -14.23
C LYS A 5 -5.38 8.13 -13.76
N ARG A 6 -5.20 7.20 -14.67
CA ARG A 6 -4.51 5.95 -14.39
C ARG A 6 -3.01 6.11 -14.56
N PRO A 7 -2.22 5.29 -13.83
CA PRO A 7 -0.79 5.32 -13.96
C PRO A 7 -0.33 4.88 -15.35
N THR A 8 0.78 5.44 -15.78
CA THR A 8 1.51 4.83 -16.87
C THR A 8 2.09 3.50 -16.38
N PRO A 9 2.23 2.48 -17.23
CA PRO A 9 2.87 1.22 -16.84
C PRO A 9 4.27 1.42 -16.24
N GLU A 10 5.05 2.32 -16.79
CA GLU A 10 6.40 2.66 -16.31
C GLU A 10 6.35 3.28 -14.91
N GLY A 11 5.45 4.23 -14.68
CA GLY A 11 5.27 4.87 -13.38
C GLY A 11 4.85 3.88 -12.32
N THR A 12 3.97 2.92 -12.65
CA THR A 12 3.54 1.84 -11.77
C THR A 12 4.72 0.97 -11.35
N VAL A 13 5.51 0.51 -12.31
CA VAL A 13 6.69 -0.33 -12.05
C VAL A 13 7.69 0.42 -11.18
N THR A 14 7.97 1.67 -11.49
CA THR A 14 8.93 2.48 -10.74
C THR A 14 8.49 2.70 -9.30
N ALA A 15 7.25 3.08 -9.06
CA ALA A 15 6.74 3.32 -7.71
C ALA A 15 6.76 2.04 -6.86
N ARG A 16 6.28 0.94 -7.43
CA ARG A 16 6.28 -0.37 -6.78
C ARG A 16 7.70 -0.80 -6.41
N GLN A 17 8.62 -0.74 -7.37
CA GLN A 17 10.00 -1.17 -7.18
C GLN A 17 10.72 -0.30 -6.14
N THR A 18 10.53 1.01 -6.20
CA THR A 18 11.13 1.95 -5.24
C THR A 18 10.71 1.63 -3.81
N LEU A 19 9.42 1.35 -3.60
CA LEU A 19 8.93 0.96 -2.27
C LEU A 19 9.55 -0.35 -1.80
N LEU A 20 9.55 -1.37 -2.65
CA LEU A 20 10.09 -2.69 -2.31
C LEU A 20 11.59 -2.64 -2.02
N ASP A 21 12.35 -1.91 -2.82
CA ASP A 21 13.78 -1.73 -2.61
C ASP A 21 14.06 -0.98 -1.32
N GLY A 22 13.28 0.06 -1.03
CA GLY A 22 13.41 0.83 0.20
C GLY A 22 13.15 -0.02 1.45
N LEU A 23 12.08 -0.80 1.45
CA LEU A 23 11.77 -1.71 2.56
C LEU A 23 12.80 -2.82 2.69
N ALA A 24 13.31 -3.33 1.59
CA ALA A 24 14.31 -4.41 1.61
C ALA A 24 15.63 -3.96 2.25
N ARG A 25 15.99 -2.67 2.14
CA ARG A 25 17.16 -2.10 2.80
C ARG A 25 16.85 -1.46 4.16
N ASP A 26 15.68 -1.72 4.71
CA ASP A 26 15.23 -1.23 6.02
C ASP A 26 15.13 0.30 6.11
N ALA A 27 14.73 0.95 5.03
CA ALA A 27 14.43 2.38 5.05
C ALA A 27 13.22 2.66 5.95
N ASP A 28 13.25 3.75 6.69
CA ASP A 28 12.11 4.16 7.48
C ASP A 28 11.03 4.83 6.62
N ILE A 29 9.84 5.02 7.19
CA ILE A 29 8.70 5.58 6.45
C ILE A 29 8.97 6.99 5.95
N LEU A 30 9.69 7.81 6.70
CA LEU A 30 10.02 9.17 6.26
C LEU A 30 10.94 9.16 5.05
N GLU A 31 11.91 8.27 5.02
CA GLU A 31 12.76 8.06 3.86
C GLU A 31 11.96 7.61 2.65
N LEU A 32 11.05 6.65 2.83
CA LEU A 32 10.19 6.15 1.77
C LEU A 32 9.30 7.26 1.19
N VAL A 33 8.69 8.07 2.05
CA VAL A 33 7.90 9.22 1.62
C VAL A 33 8.74 10.18 0.79
N SER A 34 9.95 10.48 1.24
CA SER A 34 10.86 11.39 0.54
C SER A 34 11.29 10.85 -0.84
N GLU A 35 11.52 9.55 -0.94
CA GLU A 35 11.91 8.92 -2.21
C GLU A 35 10.74 8.83 -3.20
N LEU A 36 9.53 8.64 -2.69
CA LEU A 36 8.35 8.42 -3.52
C LEU A 36 7.64 9.71 -3.90
N ALA A 37 7.80 10.78 -3.13
CA ALA A 37 7.15 12.06 -3.39
C ALA A 37 7.45 12.61 -4.80
N PRO A 38 8.69 12.55 -5.33
CA PRO A 38 8.95 13.02 -6.69
C PRO A 38 8.28 12.20 -7.78
N LEU A 39 7.90 10.96 -7.49
CA LEU A 39 7.20 10.07 -8.42
C LEU A 39 5.71 10.33 -8.45
N HIS A 40 5.22 11.24 -7.62
CA HIS A 40 3.82 11.59 -7.50
C HIS A 40 3.56 12.97 -8.15
N PRO A 41 3.22 13.04 -9.43
CA PRO A 41 2.87 14.30 -10.08
C PRO A 41 1.62 14.88 -9.45
N ARG A 42 1.58 16.20 -9.30
CA ARG A 42 0.46 16.90 -8.64
C ARG A 42 -0.91 16.61 -9.23
N ASP A 43 -0.97 16.28 -10.52
CA ASP A 43 -2.21 16.00 -11.24
C ASP A 43 -2.56 14.52 -11.26
N ASN A 44 -1.78 13.70 -10.59
CA ASN A 44 -1.90 12.25 -10.71
C ASN A 44 -2.29 11.65 -9.38
N THR A 45 -3.50 11.16 -9.28
CA THR A 45 -4.04 10.54 -8.07
C THR A 45 -3.57 9.10 -7.90
N PHE A 46 -2.72 8.68 -8.74
CA PHE A 46 -2.50 7.31 -9.04
C PHE A 46 -1.53 6.52 -8.15
N PRO A 47 -0.51 7.08 -7.51
CA PRO A 47 0.41 6.24 -6.73
C PRO A 47 -0.27 5.50 -5.59
N GLY A 48 -1.35 6.05 -5.06
CA GLY A 48 -2.13 5.38 -4.02
C GLY A 48 -2.67 4.03 -4.48
N GLU A 49 -3.16 3.94 -5.72
CA GLU A 49 -3.67 2.69 -6.27
C GLU A 49 -2.60 1.62 -6.39
N VAL A 50 -1.40 1.98 -6.81
CA VAL A 50 -0.25 1.07 -6.88
C VAL A 50 0.07 0.47 -5.52
N PHE A 51 0.09 1.30 -4.49
CA PHE A 51 0.41 0.84 -3.13
C PHE A 51 -0.71 -0.01 -2.53
N LEU A 52 -1.97 0.29 -2.84
CA LEU A 52 -3.09 -0.56 -2.41
C LEU A 52 -3.04 -1.95 -3.07
N HIS A 53 -2.69 -2.03 -4.34
CA HIS A 53 -2.47 -3.31 -5.01
C HIS A 53 -1.30 -4.07 -4.41
N LEU A 54 -0.23 -3.37 -4.05
CA LEU A 54 0.92 -3.99 -3.38
C LEU A 54 0.53 -4.53 -2.00
N ALA A 55 -0.30 -3.81 -1.26
CA ALA A 55 -0.85 -4.28 0.01
C ALA A 55 -1.67 -5.56 -0.18
N ALA A 56 -2.52 -5.60 -1.20
CA ALA A 56 -3.29 -6.80 -1.55
C ALA A 56 -2.38 -7.97 -1.95
N ASP A 57 -1.30 -7.70 -2.68
CA ASP A 57 -0.31 -8.72 -3.03
C ASP A 57 0.37 -9.29 -1.78
N ALA A 58 0.65 -8.47 -0.78
CA ALA A 58 1.22 -8.93 0.48
C ALA A 58 0.26 -9.84 1.25
N LEU A 59 -1.03 -9.50 1.26
CA LEU A 59 -2.07 -10.35 1.84
C LEU A 59 -2.15 -11.71 1.13
N ASP A 60 -2.10 -11.70 -0.19
CA ASP A 60 -2.08 -12.92 -1.00
C ASP A 60 -0.81 -13.75 -0.72
N TRP A 61 0.34 -13.09 -0.65
CA TRP A 61 1.62 -13.73 -0.39
C TRP A 61 1.62 -14.55 0.91
N CYS A 62 1.03 -14.01 1.98
CA CYS A 62 1.00 -14.71 3.27
C CYS A 62 -0.19 -15.67 3.44
N GLY A 63 -0.99 -15.86 2.40
CA GLY A 63 -2.15 -16.75 2.42
C GLY A 63 -3.31 -16.24 3.25
N ALA A 64 -3.41 -14.94 3.48
CA ALA A 64 -4.56 -14.37 4.20
C ALA A 64 -5.85 -14.60 3.43
N SER A 65 -6.91 -14.94 4.14
CA SER A 65 -8.23 -15.21 3.55
C SER A 65 -9.32 -14.84 4.56
N GLN A 66 -10.58 -14.92 4.17
CA GLN A 66 -11.69 -14.75 5.12
C GLN A 66 -11.66 -15.80 6.23
N ALA A 67 -11.17 -17.01 5.94
CA ALA A 67 -11.06 -18.08 6.92
C ALA A 67 -9.83 -17.92 7.82
N ASP A 68 -8.79 -17.23 7.35
CA ASP A 68 -7.54 -17.02 8.06
C ASP A 68 -7.01 -15.60 7.79
N PRO A 69 -7.70 -14.56 8.30
CA PRO A 69 -7.34 -13.18 8.03
C PRO A 69 -6.07 -12.76 8.78
N LEU A 70 -5.36 -11.79 8.23
CA LEU A 70 -4.38 -11.07 9.02
C LEU A 70 -5.12 -10.22 10.06
N PRO A 71 -4.69 -10.25 11.33
CA PRO A 71 -5.30 -9.39 12.33
C PRO A 71 -5.06 -7.92 11.99
N LEU A 72 -6.14 -7.18 11.75
CA LEU A 72 -6.08 -5.74 11.52
C LEU A 72 -6.01 -4.96 12.83
N GLU A 73 -6.40 -5.61 13.93
CA GLU A 73 -6.36 -5.03 15.25
C GLU A 73 -4.92 -4.73 15.65
N GLY A 74 -4.67 -3.51 16.05
CA GLY A 74 -3.33 -3.07 16.43
C GLY A 74 -2.37 -2.89 15.25
N LEU A 75 -2.85 -2.93 14.01
CA LEU A 75 -2.01 -2.81 12.81
C LEU A 75 -1.11 -1.58 12.87
N ARG A 76 -1.69 -0.44 13.22
CA ARG A 76 -0.98 0.84 13.29
C ARG A 76 0.10 0.81 14.38
N GLU A 77 -0.26 0.40 15.57
CA GLU A 77 0.64 0.40 16.73
C GLU A 77 1.77 -0.61 16.56
N ARG A 78 1.48 -1.73 15.94
CA ARG A 78 2.41 -2.84 15.80
C ARG A 78 3.32 -2.71 14.58
N PHE A 79 2.78 -2.25 13.46
CA PHE A 79 3.50 -2.26 12.18
C PHE A 79 3.85 -0.87 11.65
N LEU A 80 3.32 0.19 12.27
CA LEU A 80 3.63 1.57 11.93
C LEU A 80 3.98 2.38 13.19
N PRO A 81 4.86 1.86 14.07
CA PRO A 81 5.14 2.53 15.36
C PRO A 81 5.80 3.89 15.19
N GLU A 82 6.48 4.12 14.07
CA GLU A 82 7.10 5.40 13.75
C GLU A 82 6.10 6.49 13.34
N CYS A 83 4.83 6.11 13.14
CA CYS A 83 3.78 7.04 12.71
C CYS A 83 2.77 7.31 13.82
N THR A 84 2.41 8.58 13.97
CA THR A 84 1.33 8.99 14.88
C THR A 84 0.16 9.50 14.05
N PHE A 85 -0.95 8.76 14.08
CA PHE A 85 -2.16 9.13 13.36
C PHE A 85 -3.23 9.62 14.34
N ARG A 86 -3.87 10.76 14.01
CA ARG A 86 -4.93 11.35 14.82
C ARG A 86 -6.06 11.85 13.93
N GLY A 87 -7.31 11.76 14.41
CA GLY A 87 -8.46 12.33 13.73
C GLY A 87 -8.62 11.87 12.30
N ARG A 88 -8.58 12.81 11.36
CA ARG A 88 -8.70 12.52 9.93
C ARG A 88 -7.64 11.58 9.40
N GLN A 89 -6.45 11.62 9.95
CA GLN A 89 -5.37 10.72 9.54
C GLN A 89 -5.72 9.27 9.83
N ASN A 90 -6.29 8.99 11.01
CA ASN A 90 -6.80 7.66 11.35
C ASN A 90 -7.88 7.21 10.37
N THR A 91 -8.82 8.08 10.05
CA THR A 91 -9.91 7.77 9.11
C THR A 91 -9.35 7.44 7.73
N LYS A 92 -8.43 8.24 7.22
CA LYS A 92 -7.78 7.99 5.92
C LYS A 92 -7.04 6.67 5.90
N LEU A 93 -6.30 6.35 6.95
CA LEU A 93 -5.60 5.07 7.07
C LEU A 93 -6.60 3.90 7.07
N GLN A 94 -7.68 4.01 7.83
CA GLN A 94 -8.71 2.97 7.86
C GLN A 94 -9.33 2.72 6.48
N TYR A 95 -9.62 3.77 5.74
CA TYR A 95 -10.13 3.63 4.38
C TYR A 95 -9.13 2.96 3.45
N ALA A 96 -7.86 3.31 3.54
CA ALA A 96 -6.82 2.67 2.74
C ALA A 96 -6.70 1.18 3.07
N VAL A 97 -6.76 0.83 4.35
CA VAL A 97 -6.76 -0.56 4.82
C VAL A 97 -7.96 -1.33 4.28
N LEU A 98 -9.16 -0.75 4.36
CA LEU A 98 -10.37 -1.37 3.83
C LEU A 98 -10.31 -1.55 2.31
N ALA A 99 -9.78 -0.56 1.60
CA ALA A 99 -9.60 -0.62 0.15
C ALA A 99 -8.64 -1.75 -0.25
N ALA A 100 -7.53 -1.90 0.45
CA ALA A 100 -6.58 -2.97 0.21
C ALA A 100 -7.20 -4.35 0.47
N ALA A 101 -7.96 -4.48 1.55
CA ALA A 101 -8.66 -5.71 1.86
C ALA A 101 -9.73 -6.05 0.81
N ALA A 102 -10.46 -5.06 0.32
CA ALA A 102 -11.44 -5.23 -0.75
C ALA A 102 -10.78 -5.69 -2.06
N LEU A 103 -9.66 -5.09 -2.43
CA LEU A 103 -8.89 -5.52 -3.60
C LEU A 103 -8.42 -6.97 -3.48
N HIS A 104 -7.94 -7.35 -2.32
CA HIS A 104 -7.52 -8.72 -2.05
C HIS A 104 -8.69 -9.70 -2.17
N GLY A 105 -9.86 -9.31 -1.69
CA GLY A 105 -11.08 -10.12 -1.78
C GLY A 105 -11.74 -10.14 -3.16
N GLY A 106 -11.19 -9.43 -4.14
CA GLY A 106 -11.76 -9.31 -5.47
C GLY A 106 -13.03 -8.47 -5.52
N THR A 107 -13.34 -7.76 -4.44
CA THR A 107 -14.48 -6.85 -4.37
C THR A 107 -14.08 -5.52 -4.96
N GLU A 108 -14.86 -5.06 -5.85
CA GLU A 108 -14.51 -3.95 -6.66
C GLU A 108 -14.60 -2.57 -6.00
N PRO A 109 -14.05 -1.69 -6.67
CA PRO A 109 -13.43 -0.42 -6.39
C PRO A 109 -14.35 0.76 -6.12
N ASP A 110 -15.55 0.61 -5.61
CA ASP A 110 -16.28 1.76 -5.07
C ASP A 110 -15.43 2.45 -4.00
N LEU A 111 -14.73 1.66 -3.20
CA LEU A 111 -13.77 2.17 -2.23
C LEU A 111 -12.54 2.80 -2.90
N LEU A 112 -12.08 2.23 -4.02
CA LEU A 112 -10.97 2.81 -4.77
C LEU A 112 -11.35 4.14 -5.42
N ASP A 113 -12.55 4.24 -5.96
CA ASP A 113 -13.04 5.48 -6.52
C ASP A 113 -13.19 6.54 -5.43
N GLU A 114 -13.67 6.17 -4.26
CA GLU A 114 -13.75 7.05 -3.11
C GLU A 114 -12.36 7.49 -2.64
N VAL A 115 -11.42 6.57 -2.54
CA VAL A 115 -10.04 6.88 -2.17
C VAL A 115 -9.37 7.77 -3.23
N ALA A 116 -9.58 7.49 -4.51
CA ALA A 116 -9.07 8.32 -5.60
C ALA A 116 -9.72 9.71 -5.62
N TRP A 117 -10.96 9.79 -5.17
CA TRP A 117 -11.71 11.02 -5.08
C TRP A 117 -11.23 11.94 -3.95
N TRP A 118 -10.64 11.39 -2.93
CA TRP A 118 -10.08 12.19 -1.84
C TRP A 118 -8.86 13.00 -2.23
N GLN A 119 -8.58 13.26 -3.41
CA GLN A 119 -7.52 14.07 -4.03
C GLN A 119 -6.84 15.05 -3.07
N THR A 120 -6.47 14.56 -1.93
CA THR A 120 -5.64 15.30 -1.02
C THR A 120 -4.21 14.92 -1.36
N ASP A 121 -3.34 15.89 -1.37
CA ASP A 121 -1.93 15.74 -1.71
C ASP A 121 -1.22 14.66 -0.89
N ASP A 122 -1.85 14.21 0.20
CA ASP A 122 -1.29 13.22 1.12
C ASP A 122 -1.92 11.83 1.04
N LEU A 123 -2.96 11.63 0.23
CA LEU A 123 -3.68 10.35 0.21
C LEU A 123 -2.79 9.16 -0.18
N TRP A 124 -1.91 9.36 -1.14
CA TRP A 124 -0.97 8.33 -1.56
C TRP A 124 -0.09 7.85 -0.41
N GLN A 125 0.16 8.71 0.57
CA GLN A 125 0.94 8.36 1.76
C GLN A 125 0.22 7.33 2.63
N TYR A 126 -1.10 7.44 2.78
CA TYR A 126 -1.88 6.45 3.55
C TYR A 126 -1.96 5.11 2.85
N ALA A 127 -2.01 5.11 1.53
CA ALA A 127 -1.88 3.89 0.75
C ALA A 127 -0.47 3.27 0.91
N LEU A 128 0.56 4.10 0.90
CA LEU A 128 1.93 3.69 1.18
C LEU A 128 2.05 3.07 2.58
N PHE A 129 1.52 3.74 3.60
CA PHE A 129 1.53 3.24 4.98
C PHE A 129 0.82 1.89 5.08
N THR A 130 -0.30 1.72 4.38
CA THR A 130 -1.04 0.46 4.33
C THR A 130 -0.19 -0.65 3.70
N ALA A 131 0.48 -0.38 2.60
CA ALA A 131 1.37 -1.35 1.95
C ALA A 131 2.51 -1.76 2.88
N VAL A 132 3.16 -0.79 3.53
CA VAL A 132 4.24 -1.05 4.49
C VAL A 132 3.73 -1.91 5.65
N ALA A 133 2.58 -1.56 6.23
CA ALA A 133 1.99 -2.30 7.34
C ALA A 133 1.70 -3.75 6.96
N TYR A 134 1.09 -3.99 5.80
CA TYR A 134 0.76 -5.34 5.36
C TYR A 134 1.99 -6.17 4.98
N ILE A 135 3.01 -5.55 4.40
CA ILE A 135 4.28 -6.25 4.13
C ILE A 135 4.94 -6.67 5.44
N ARG A 136 5.00 -5.77 6.41
CA ARG A 136 5.55 -6.08 7.74
C ARG A 136 4.72 -7.15 8.46
N ALA A 137 3.40 -7.06 8.36
CA ALA A 137 2.49 -8.06 8.96
C ALA A 137 2.65 -9.43 8.30
N ALA A 138 2.78 -9.48 6.99
CA ALA A 138 3.00 -10.72 6.26
C ALA A 138 4.34 -11.36 6.66
N ALA A 139 5.39 -10.57 6.77
CA ALA A 139 6.70 -11.03 7.24
C ALA A 139 6.61 -11.59 8.67
N SER A 140 5.95 -10.89 9.56
CA SER A 140 5.74 -11.33 10.95
C SER A 140 4.98 -12.65 11.01
N ARG A 141 3.89 -12.77 10.23
CA ARG A 141 3.08 -13.99 10.18
C ARG A 141 3.86 -15.18 9.67
N ALA A 142 4.70 -14.97 8.65
CA ALA A 142 5.52 -16.03 8.06
C ALA A 142 6.81 -16.32 8.84
N GLY A 143 7.17 -15.47 9.80
CA GLY A 143 8.41 -15.61 10.56
C GLY A 143 9.66 -15.36 9.74
N VAL A 144 9.59 -14.49 8.74
CA VAL A 144 10.70 -14.16 7.83
C VAL A 144 11.03 -12.67 7.90
N PRO A 145 12.24 -12.26 7.49
CA PRO A 145 12.58 -10.84 7.39
C PRO A 145 11.72 -10.12 6.32
N VAL A 146 11.50 -8.83 6.52
CA VAL A 146 10.78 -8.00 5.54
C VAL A 146 11.44 -8.05 4.17
N CYS A 147 12.76 -8.05 4.10
CA CYS A 147 13.48 -8.13 2.82
C CYS A 147 13.14 -9.38 2.01
N HIS A 148 12.86 -10.49 2.69
CA HIS A 148 12.43 -11.73 2.01
C HIS A 148 11.08 -11.55 1.32
N VAL A 149 10.11 -10.96 1.99
CA VAL A 149 8.80 -10.65 1.41
C VAL A 149 8.95 -9.71 0.22
N CYS A 150 9.76 -8.66 0.38
CA CYS A 150 10.00 -7.69 -0.69
C CYS A 150 10.62 -8.34 -1.93
N GLN A 151 11.57 -9.24 -1.74
CA GLN A 151 12.20 -9.96 -2.85
C GLN A 151 11.18 -10.83 -3.60
N ASP A 152 10.34 -11.55 -2.86
CA ASP A 152 9.31 -12.38 -3.46
C ASP A 152 8.27 -11.54 -4.21
N LEU A 153 7.83 -10.43 -3.61
CA LEU A 153 6.88 -9.52 -4.25
C LEU A 153 7.48 -8.85 -5.50
N ALA A 154 8.77 -8.55 -5.49
CA ALA A 154 9.45 -7.97 -6.63
C ALA A 154 9.49 -8.91 -7.84
N GLN A 155 9.48 -10.22 -7.60
CA GLN A 155 9.47 -11.24 -8.66
C GLN A 155 8.07 -11.52 -9.19
N ARG A 156 7.01 -11.10 -8.49
CA ARG A 156 5.65 -11.25 -8.97
C ARG A 156 5.34 -10.17 -10.00
N PRO A 157 4.64 -10.50 -11.09
CA PRO A 157 4.15 -9.46 -11.98
C PRO A 157 3.20 -8.57 -11.21
N GLY A 158 3.40 -7.26 -11.31
CA GLY A 158 2.45 -6.30 -10.77
C GLY A 158 1.08 -6.48 -11.44
N HIS A 159 0.02 -5.99 -10.79
CA HIS A 159 -1.30 -6.02 -11.40
C HIS A 159 -1.24 -5.27 -12.73
N PRO A 160 -1.73 -5.85 -13.82
CA PRO A 160 -1.72 -5.18 -15.10
C PRO A 160 -2.49 -3.88 -14.99
N ALA A 161 -1.93 -2.81 -15.56
CA ALA A 161 -2.69 -1.59 -15.76
C ALA A 161 -3.92 -1.95 -16.59
N PRO A 162 -5.12 -1.66 -16.12
CA PRO A 162 -6.32 -1.98 -16.87
C PRO A 162 -6.41 -1.20 -18.16
#